data_c4fd9593946fe5835c1e20075c24ae21
#
_entry.id   c4fd9593946fe5835c1e20075c24ae21
#
_cell.length_a   1.000
_cell.length_b   1.000
_cell.length_c   1.000
_cell.angle_alpha   90.00
_cell.angle_beta   90.00
_cell.angle_gamma   90.00
#
_symmetry.space_group_name_H-M   'P 1'
#
loop_
_entity.id
_entity.type
_entity.pdbx_description
1 polymer ?
#
loop_
_entity_poly.entity_id
_entity_poly.type
_entity_poly.pdbx_seq_one_letter_code
_entity_poly.pdbx_strand_id
1 'polypeptide(L)'
;TLLADLTGDGVAGDRTLEGNEEAMQTFDQVIRIDQLRNANRAEGRMANQKSIVEFRGSSRDVLAYWLSDRLDQLAFLTLSGVDYKYTNRGALRKDKPGVTASDLQFLEFNADIAAPTANRKLRWDGPNKSLVVNGTTAGVVAGEYPVWEMFVALKAYAKEHYIRGIKEAGNEETYHAFLTPTAMQRLKNDTTYMANLRYSQARDNTNPLFTGGTVKIDGIYLHEFRHVYNTSAASGAALITGGGVIHSKWGGAGDTEGCQVLFCGAQALGFADIGAPTWVEKEFDYENQPSISTGKILGMLKPRFGSIYEPGTSVEDFGVITCYCAQ
;
A
#
# COMPACT_ATOMS: atom_id res chain seq x y z
N THR A 1 -10.04 17.40 0.88
CA THR A 1 -10.94 18.04 -0.09
C THR A 1 -10.38 17.88 -1.48
N LEU A 2 -11.20 17.47 -2.44
CA LEU A 2 -10.90 17.42 -3.86
C LEU A 2 -11.86 18.39 -4.58
N LEU A 3 -11.32 19.17 -5.51
CA LEU A 3 -12.14 19.95 -6.43
C LEU A 3 -12.55 19.05 -7.62
N ALA A 4 -13.83 19.01 -7.93
CA ALA A 4 -14.29 18.35 -9.14
C ALA A 4 -13.84 19.14 -10.39
N ASP A 5 -13.52 18.40 -11.43
CA ASP A 5 -13.27 19.01 -12.72
C ASP A 5 -14.62 19.49 -13.34
N LEU A 6 -14.57 20.55 -14.12
CA LEU A 6 -15.73 20.99 -14.90
C LEU A 6 -15.96 19.99 -16.04
N THR A 7 -17.22 19.62 -16.24
CA THR A 7 -17.60 18.58 -17.23
C THR A 7 -18.30 19.14 -18.46
N GLY A 8 -18.74 20.40 -18.44
CA GLY A 8 -19.43 21.05 -19.56
C GLY A 8 -18.47 21.46 -20.68
N ASP A 9 -18.99 21.43 -21.90
CA ASP A 9 -18.26 21.84 -23.11
C ASP A 9 -18.02 23.36 -23.18
N GLY A 10 -18.62 24.13 -22.26
CA GLY A 10 -18.61 25.60 -22.32
C GLY A 10 -19.58 26.17 -23.36
N VAL A 11 -19.53 27.49 -23.52
CA VAL A 11 -20.40 28.23 -24.47
C VAL A 11 -19.55 28.64 -25.66
N ALA A 12 -20.08 28.39 -26.89
CA ALA A 12 -19.38 28.71 -28.13
C ALA A 12 -19.97 29.95 -28.83
N GLY A 13 -19.08 30.79 -29.38
CA GLY A 13 -19.46 32.01 -30.15
C GLY A 13 -20.02 33.13 -29.27
N ASP A 14 -20.92 33.92 -29.81
CA ASP A 14 -21.55 35.07 -29.15
C ASP A 14 -22.73 34.70 -28.22
N ARG A 15 -22.84 33.42 -27.82
CA ARG A 15 -23.86 32.97 -26.86
C ARG A 15 -23.57 33.49 -25.48
N THR A 16 -24.62 33.78 -24.72
CA THR A 16 -24.52 34.26 -23.35
C THR A 16 -23.97 33.19 -22.43
N LEU A 17 -22.91 33.51 -21.69
CA LEU A 17 -22.36 32.66 -20.64
C LEU A 17 -23.19 32.74 -19.35
N GLU A 18 -23.85 33.89 -19.14
CA GLU A 18 -24.71 34.14 -17.96
C GLU A 18 -25.90 33.14 -17.94
N GLY A 19 -25.99 32.36 -16.87
CA GLY A 19 -26.96 31.27 -16.70
C GLY A 19 -26.55 29.91 -17.27
N ASN A 20 -25.35 29.81 -17.85
CA ASN A 20 -24.77 28.55 -18.35
C ASN A 20 -23.47 28.19 -17.62
N GLU A 21 -23.22 28.81 -16.45
CA GLU A 21 -22.07 28.51 -15.62
C GLU A 21 -22.26 27.20 -14.90
N GLU A 22 -21.20 26.42 -14.79
CA GLU A 22 -21.16 25.24 -13.96
C GLU A 22 -20.83 25.59 -12.50
N ALA A 23 -21.53 24.95 -11.59
CA ALA A 23 -21.24 25.08 -10.16
C ALA A 23 -19.95 24.32 -9.80
N MET A 24 -19.03 24.99 -9.11
CA MET A 24 -17.86 24.33 -8.57
C MET A 24 -18.27 23.33 -7.47
N GLN A 25 -17.93 22.08 -7.65
CA GLN A 25 -18.19 21.02 -6.69
C GLN A 25 -16.91 20.65 -5.91
N THR A 26 -17.07 20.43 -4.63
CA THR A 26 -15.99 19.96 -3.74
C THR A 26 -16.40 18.63 -3.11
N PHE A 27 -15.46 17.70 -3.07
CA PHE A 27 -15.62 16.43 -2.38
C PHE A 27 -14.72 16.36 -1.18
N ASP A 28 -15.29 16.04 -0.03
CA ASP A 28 -14.55 15.92 1.23
C ASP A 28 -14.57 14.48 1.73
N GLN A 29 -13.47 14.07 2.32
CA GLN A 29 -13.35 12.79 3.01
C GLN A 29 -12.84 13.00 4.44
N VAL A 30 -13.45 12.32 5.39
CA VAL A 30 -13.07 12.35 6.80
C VAL A 30 -12.12 11.20 7.09
N ILE A 31 -10.99 11.49 7.73
CA ILE A 31 -10.03 10.48 8.19
C ILE A 31 -10.26 10.29 9.68
N ARG A 32 -10.58 9.07 10.11
CA ARG A 32 -10.62 8.70 11.52
C ARG A 32 -9.22 8.59 12.07
N ILE A 33 -9.06 8.99 13.31
CA ILE A 33 -7.77 8.97 14.00
C ILE A 33 -7.87 8.13 15.25
N ASP A 34 -6.80 7.46 15.62
CA ASP A 34 -6.68 6.68 16.85
C ASP A 34 -5.25 6.65 17.36
N GLN A 35 -5.06 6.16 18.54
CA GLN A 35 -3.78 6.10 19.23
C GLN A 35 -3.15 4.70 19.17
N LEU A 36 -1.97 4.60 18.60
CA LEU A 36 -1.13 3.40 18.63
C LEU A 36 -0.04 3.55 19.68
N ARG A 37 0.04 2.61 20.62
CA ARG A 37 1.04 2.62 21.72
C ARG A 37 1.71 1.27 21.91
N ASN A 38 2.96 1.30 22.34
CA ASN A 38 3.66 0.11 22.80
C ASN A 38 4.65 0.47 23.93
N ALA A 39 4.99 -0.50 24.75
CA ALA A 39 5.90 -0.29 25.86
C ALA A 39 6.84 -1.49 26.03
N ASN A 40 8.05 -1.20 26.49
CA ASN A 40 9.03 -2.19 26.91
C ASN A 40 9.30 -2.01 28.41
N ARG A 41 9.41 -3.12 29.16
CA ARG A 41 9.64 -3.14 30.62
C ARG A 41 10.82 -4.04 30.94
N ALA A 42 11.72 -3.55 31.79
CA ALA A 42 12.83 -4.33 32.30
C ALA A 42 12.35 -5.38 33.31
N GLU A 43 13.04 -6.50 33.39
CA GLU A 43 12.74 -7.54 34.39
C GLU A 43 13.12 -7.10 35.82
N GLY A 44 14.14 -6.25 35.96
CA GLY A 44 14.59 -5.71 37.24
C GLY A 44 16.06 -5.28 37.25
N ARG A 45 16.47 -4.61 38.31
CA ARG A 45 17.84 -4.08 38.46
C ARG A 45 18.92 -5.16 38.37
N MET A 46 18.68 -6.34 38.93
CA MET A 46 19.65 -7.45 38.86
C MET A 46 19.84 -7.97 37.44
N ALA A 47 18.76 -8.06 36.66
CA ALA A 47 18.82 -8.44 35.25
C ALA A 47 19.58 -7.40 34.44
N ASN A 48 19.32 -6.12 34.66
CA ASN A 48 20.01 -5.01 33.98
C ASN A 48 21.52 -4.99 34.35
N GLN A 49 21.90 -5.27 35.60
CA GLN A 49 23.30 -5.28 36.03
C GLN A 49 24.07 -6.45 35.42
N LYS A 50 23.42 -7.57 35.15
CA LYS A 50 24.01 -8.74 34.48
C LYS A 50 24.05 -8.61 32.96
N SER A 51 23.26 -7.69 32.38
CA SER A 51 23.20 -7.45 30.95
C SER A 51 24.30 -6.50 30.51
N ILE A 52 24.92 -6.79 29.37
CA ILE A 52 25.89 -5.90 28.72
C ILE A 52 25.13 -4.75 28.01
N VAL A 53 23.82 -4.93 27.75
CA VAL A 53 23.01 -3.99 27.00
C VAL A 53 22.34 -3.00 27.95
N GLU A 54 22.54 -1.71 27.72
CA GLU A 54 21.84 -0.65 28.44
C GLU A 54 20.36 -0.66 28.06
N PHE A 55 19.48 -0.90 29.06
CA PHE A 55 18.03 -1.02 28.82
C PHE A 55 17.42 0.23 28.22
N ARG A 56 17.74 1.43 28.74
CA ARG A 56 17.08 2.68 28.38
C ARG A 56 17.33 3.07 26.93
N GLY A 57 18.61 3.08 26.49
CA GLY A 57 18.98 3.39 25.11
C GLY A 57 18.44 2.38 24.12
N SER A 58 18.71 1.09 24.37
CA SER A 58 18.27 0.01 23.49
C SER A 58 16.75 -0.11 23.38
N SER A 59 16.00 0.13 24.47
CA SER A 59 14.53 0.13 24.43
C SER A 59 13.95 1.26 23.59
N ARG A 60 14.55 2.44 23.63
CA ARG A 60 14.14 3.56 22.75
C ARG A 60 14.33 3.22 21.30
N ASP A 61 15.47 2.67 20.92
CA ASP A 61 15.77 2.29 19.54
C ASP A 61 14.81 1.20 19.05
N VAL A 62 14.59 0.16 19.84
CA VAL A 62 13.65 -0.93 19.51
C VAL A 62 12.22 -0.41 19.34
N LEU A 63 11.77 0.49 20.22
CA LEU A 63 10.43 1.09 20.13
C LEU A 63 10.30 2.02 18.92
N ALA A 64 11.35 2.76 18.54
CA ALA A 64 11.37 3.60 17.35
C ALA A 64 11.26 2.75 16.08
N TYR A 65 12.05 1.68 15.96
CA TYR A 65 11.95 0.71 14.86
C TYR A 65 10.57 0.04 14.81
N TRP A 66 10.02 -0.36 15.95
CA TRP A 66 8.69 -0.94 16.03
C TRP A 66 7.62 0.02 15.50
N LEU A 67 7.66 1.29 15.91
CA LEU A 67 6.68 2.28 15.46
C LEU A 67 6.76 2.50 13.95
N SER A 68 7.96 2.69 13.41
CA SER A 68 8.18 2.85 11.98
C SER A 68 7.69 1.64 11.18
N ASP A 69 8.07 0.42 11.61
CA ASP A 69 7.65 -0.82 10.95
C ASP A 69 6.12 -1.02 11.00
N ARG A 70 5.46 -0.62 12.10
CA ARG A 70 3.99 -0.68 12.19
C ARG A 70 3.31 0.34 11.29
N LEU A 71 3.81 1.56 11.22
CA LEU A 71 3.27 2.58 10.31
C LEU A 71 3.32 2.11 8.85
N ASP A 72 4.44 1.57 8.42
CA ASP A 72 4.60 1.02 7.08
C ASP A 72 3.64 -0.13 6.82
N GLN A 73 3.53 -1.08 7.76
CA GLN A 73 2.59 -2.20 7.63
C GLN A 73 1.15 -1.73 7.49
N LEU A 74 0.70 -0.79 8.32
CA LEU A 74 -0.66 -0.27 8.28
C LEU A 74 -0.92 0.50 6.97
N ALA A 75 0.04 1.30 6.50
CA ALA A 75 -0.07 2.03 5.24
C ALA A 75 -0.28 1.07 4.05
N PHE A 76 0.53 0.02 3.95
CA PHE A 76 0.39 -0.96 2.87
C PHE A 76 -0.89 -1.80 2.98
N LEU A 77 -1.36 -2.13 4.18
CA LEU A 77 -2.65 -2.80 4.37
C LEU A 77 -3.82 -1.91 3.96
N THR A 78 -3.78 -0.62 4.31
CA THR A 78 -4.79 0.36 3.90
C THR A 78 -4.85 0.50 2.38
N LEU A 79 -3.70 0.65 1.72
CA LEU A 79 -3.62 0.72 0.25
C LEU A 79 -4.14 -0.56 -0.41
N SER A 80 -3.82 -1.71 0.17
CA SER A 80 -4.26 -3.03 -0.31
C SER A 80 -5.73 -3.33 -0.02
N GLY A 81 -6.38 -2.57 0.87
CA GLY A 81 -7.75 -2.82 1.30
C GLY A 81 -7.90 -4.05 2.18
N VAL A 82 -6.91 -4.35 3.00
CA VAL A 82 -6.88 -5.53 3.90
C VAL A 82 -7.02 -5.08 5.35
N ASP A 83 -7.91 -5.75 6.07
CA ASP A 83 -8.16 -5.53 7.51
C ASP A 83 -6.90 -5.76 8.36
N TYR A 84 -6.68 -4.92 9.36
CA TYR A 84 -5.51 -4.96 10.23
C TYR A 84 -5.41 -6.21 11.12
N LYS A 85 -6.44 -7.02 11.18
CA LYS A 85 -6.37 -8.35 11.84
C LYS A 85 -5.43 -9.31 11.12
N TYR A 86 -5.05 -9.00 9.87
CA TYR A 86 -4.11 -9.79 9.08
C TYR A 86 -2.73 -9.13 9.01
N THR A 87 -1.72 -9.95 8.84
CA THR A 87 -0.37 -9.48 8.49
C THR A 87 -0.26 -9.19 7.01
N ASN A 88 0.73 -8.41 6.60
CA ASN A 88 1.02 -8.16 5.18
C ASN A 88 1.37 -9.43 4.38
N ARG A 89 1.54 -10.57 5.04
CA ARG A 89 1.79 -11.88 4.43
C ARG A 89 0.57 -12.81 4.42
N GLY A 90 -0.61 -12.28 4.76
CA GLY A 90 -1.88 -13.01 4.72
C GLY A 90 -2.19 -13.90 5.94
N ALA A 91 -1.31 -13.99 6.94
CA ALA A 91 -1.59 -14.72 8.17
C ALA A 91 -2.41 -13.87 9.17
N LEU A 92 -3.15 -14.53 10.06
CA LEU A 92 -3.79 -13.84 11.19
C LEU A 92 -2.72 -13.22 12.09
N ARG A 93 -2.92 -11.97 12.44
CA ARG A 93 -2.03 -11.23 13.34
C ARG A 93 -2.29 -11.65 14.78
N LYS A 94 -1.21 -11.85 15.52
CA LYS A 94 -1.24 -12.16 16.94
C LYS A 94 -0.36 -11.17 17.69
N ASP A 95 -0.84 -10.64 18.81
CA ASP A 95 -0.05 -9.70 19.61
C ASP A 95 1.04 -10.41 20.38
N LYS A 96 0.70 -11.55 20.97
CA LYS A 96 1.61 -12.35 21.82
C LYS A 96 1.37 -13.83 21.59
N PRO A 97 2.33 -14.69 21.91
CA PRO A 97 2.10 -16.13 21.95
C PRO A 97 0.88 -16.48 22.83
N GLY A 98 -0.05 -17.27 22.29
CA GLY A 98 -1.27 -17.68 23.01
C GLY A 98 -2.48 -16.75 22.88
N VAL A 99 -2.34 -15.56 22.25
CA VAL A 99 -3.46 -14.66 21.93
C VAL A 99 -3.93 -14.92 20.50
N THR A 100 -5.23 -14.97 20.31
CA THR A 100 -5.83 -15.30 19.01
C THR A 100 -6.15 -14.11 18.13
N ALA A 101 -6.14 -12.89 18.69
CA ALA A 101 -6.47 -11.66 17.98
C ALA A 101 -5.46 -10.54 18.30
N SER A 102 -5.31 -9.61 17.40
CA SER A 102 -4.49 -8.41 17.58
C SER A 102 -5.35 -7.20 17.90
N ASP A 103 -4.88 -6.35 18.80
CA ASP A 103 -5.55 -5.09 19.15
C ASP A 103 -5.58 -4.09 17.99
N LEU A 104 -4.73 -4.26 16.97
CA LEU A 104 -4.70 -3.40 15.79
C LEU A 104 -6.02 -3.41 15.00
N GLN A 105 -6.80 -4.50 15.08
CA GLN A 105 -8.12 -4.58 14.44
C GLN A 105 -9.14 -3.59 15.05
N PHE A 106 -8.92 -3.13 16.29
CA PHE A 106 -9.81 -2.22 17.00
C PHE A 106 -9.46 -0.74 16.79
N LEU A 107 -8.41 -0.44 16.00
CA LEU A 107 -8.13 0.94 15.62
C LEU A 107 -9.33 1.53 14.88
N GLU A 108 -9.77 2.73 15.27
CA GLU A 108 -10.95 3.39 14.71
C GLU A 108 -10.87 3.51 13.17
N PHE A 109 -9.71 3.80 12.63
CA PHE A 109 -9.52 3.91 11.18
C PHE A 109 -9.43 2.56 10.44
N ASN A 110 -9.44 1.41 11.16
CA ASN A 110 -9.64 0.10 10.53
C ASN A 110 -11.00 0.00 9.82
N ALA A 111 -12.02 0.70 10.34
CA ALA A 111 -13.33 0.75 9.72
C ALA A 111 -13.36 1.49 8.37
N ASP A 112 -12.35 2.29 8.08
CA ASP A 112 -12.23 3.04 6.82
C ASP A 112 -11.51 2.21 5.73
N ILE A 113 -11.01 1.02 6.07
CA ILE A 113 -10.39 0.12 5.10
C ILE A 113 -11.44 -0.37 4.13
N ALA A 114 -11.17 -0.16 2.86
CA ALA A 114 -12.09 -0.56 1.81
C ALA A 114 -11.36 -1.34 0.72
N ALA A 115 -11.97 -2.44 0.27
CA ALA A 115 -11.46 -3.24 -0.83
C ALA A 115 -11.28 -2.38 -2.10
N PRO A 116 -10.36 -2.72 -3.01
CA PRO A 116 -10.22 -2.02 -4.27
C PRO A 116 -11.53 -1.99 -5.06
N THR A 117 -11.85 -0.85 -5.66
CA THR A 117 -13.06 -0.69 -6.48
C THR A 117 -12.94 -1.47 -7.80
N ALA A 118 -14.06 -1.76 -8.45
CA ALA A 118 -14.10 -2.63 -9.62
C ALA A 118 -13.14 -2.21 -10.74
N ASN A 119 -13.12 -0.91 -11.08
CA ASN A 119 -12.25 -0.37 -12.13
C ASN A 119 -10.79 -0.17 -11.68
N ARG A 120 -10.50 -0.29 -10.38
CA ARG A 120 -9.16 -0.15 -9.81
C ARG A 120 -8.57 -1.49 -9.35
N LYS A 121 -9.32 -2.56 -9.55
CA LYS A 121 -8.94 -3.93 -9.22
C LYS A 121 -8.65 -4.69 -10.51
N LEU A 122 -7.39 -4.89 -10.79
CA LEU A 122 -6.91 -5.54 -12.00
C LEU A 122 -6.27 -6.89 -11.69
N ARG A 123 -6.26 -7.79 -12.66
CA ARG A 123 -5.49 -9.03 -12.65
C ARG A 123 -4.62 -9.08 -13.90
N TRP A 124 -3.39 -9.49 -13.74
CA TRP A 124 -2.52 -9.76 -14.87
C TRP A 124 -2.86 -11.13 -15.48
N ASP A 125 -3.08 -11.15 -16.79
CA ASP A 125 -3.24 -12.36 -17.59
C ASP A 125 -1.96 -12.56 -18.41
N GLY A 126 -1.10 -13.45 -17.94
CA GLY A 126 0.21 -13.70 -18.56
C GLY A 126 0.13 -14.22 -20.00
N PRO A 127 -0.68 -15.25 -20.28
CA PRO A 127 -0.86 -15.80 -21.63
C PRO A 127 -1.32 -14.76 -22.65
N ASN A 128 -2.29 -13.93 -22.29
CA ASN A 128 -2.86 -12.93 -23.18
C ASN A 128 -2.13 -11.56 -23.11
N LYS A 129 -1.14 -11.43 -22.21
CA LYS A 129 -0.40 -10.17 -21.96
C LYS A 129 -1.31 -8.96 -21.78
N SER A 130 -2.40 -9.13 -21.04
CA SER A 130 -3.45 -8.13 -20.87
C SER A 130 -3.87 -7.98 -19.41
N LEU A 131 -4.48 -6.83 -19.11
CA LEU A 131 -5.07 -6.56 -17.81
C LEU A 131 -6.56 -6.92 -17.84
N VAL A 132 -6.96 -7.77 -16.89
CA VAL A 132 -8.38 -8.12 -16.68
C VAL A 132 -8.95 -7.18 -15.64
N VAL A 133 -9.88 -6.31 -16.07
CA VAL A 133 -10.59 -5.37 -15.20
C VAL A 133 -11.53 -6.13 -14.27
N ASN A 134 -11.66 -5.66 -13.03
CA ASN A 134 -12.41 -6.33 -11.97
C ASN A 134 -11.96 -7.79 -11.75
N GLY A 135 -10.67 -8.04 -11.99
CA GLY A 135 -10.08 -9.37 -11.81
C GLY A 135 -10.20 -9.84 -10.37
N THR A 136 -10.40 -11.14 -10.19
CA THR A 136 -10.50 -11.76 -8.86
C THR A 136 -9.22 -12.51 -8.52
N THR A 137 -8.93 -12.65 -7.24
CA THR A 137 -7.79 -13.43 -6.76
C THR A 137 -7.91 -14.92 -7.10
N ALA A 138 -9.14 -15.43 -7.25
CA ALA A 138 -9.40 -16.81 -7.71
C ALA A 138 -8.99 -17.05 -9.18
N GLY A 139 -8.95 -15.99 -9.99
CA GLY A 139 -8.53 -16.08 -11.38
C GLY A 139 -7.00 -16.06 -11.59
N VAL A 140 -6.21 -15.84 -10.56
CA VAL A 140 -4.74 -15.83 -10.66
C VAL A 140 -4.23 -17.25 -10.87
N VAL A 141 -3.40 -17.44 -11.89
CA VAL A 141 -2.80 -18.73 -12.22
C VAL A 141 -1.31 -18.72 -11.89
N ALA A 142 -0.82 -19.87 -11.42
CA ALA A 142 0.61 -20.05 -11.18
C ALA A 142 1.41 -19.77 -12.47
N GLY A 143 2.41 -18.91 -12.39
CA GLY A 143 3.19 -18.48 -13.56
C GLY A 143 2.84 -17.09 -14.10
N GLU A 144 1.72 -16.50 -13.70
CA GLU A 144 1.35 -15.11 -14.05
C GLU A 144 2.13 -14.11 -13.19
N TYR A 145 3.46 -14.11 -13.35
CA TYR A 145 4.37 -13.24 -12.62
C TYR A 145 4.39 -11.82 -13.18
N PRO A 146 4.82 -10.82 -12.38
CA PRO A 146 5.07 -9.48 -12.90
C PRO A 146 6.12 -9.51 -14.01
N VAL A 147 5.79 -8.90 -15.16
CA VAL A 147 6.65 -8.78 -16.32
C VAL A 147 6.67 -7.34 -16.82
N TRP A 148 7.60 -6.99 -17.71
CA TRP A 148 7.72 -5.65 -18.29
C TRP A 148 6.41 -5.15 -18.90
N GLU A 149 5.76 -5.98 -19.71
CA GLU A 149 4.53 -5.65 -20.41
C GLU A 149 3.39 -5.28 -19.45
N MET A 150 3.35 -5.88 -18.26
CA MET A 150 2.36 -5.54 -17.24
C MET A 150 2.44 -4.08 -16.80
N PHE A 151 3.66 -3.54 -16.59
CA PHE A 151 3.83 -2.15 -16.16
C PHE A 151 3.48 -1.16 -17.27
N VAL A 152 3.83 -1.47 -18.51
CA VAL A 152 3.43 -0.65 -19.67
C VAL A 152 1.90 -0.62 -19.79
N ALA A 153 1.24 -1.76 -19.66
CA ALA A 153 -0.22 -1.85 -19.69
C ALA A 153 -0.87 -1.10 -18.52
N LEU A 154 -0.32 -1.21 -17.29
CA LEU A 154 -0.81 -0.48 -16.11
C LEU A 154 -0.73 1.04 -16.31
N LYS A 155 0.33 1.55 -16.91
CA LYS A 155 0.47 2.98 -17.20
C LYS A 155 -0.56 3.45 -18.22
N ALA A 156 -0.75 2.71 -19.30
CA ALA A 156 -1.74 3.01 -20.31
C ALA A 156 -3.15 3.06 -19.68
N TYR A 157 -3.50 2.03 -18.93
CA TYR A 157 -4.76 1.96 -18.21
C TYR A 157 -4.94 3.11 -17.21
N ALA A 158 -3.89 3.47 -16.45
CA ALA A 158 -3.96 4.57 -15.50
C ALA A 158 -4.24 5.90 -16.16
N LYS A 159 -3.64 6.16 -17.33
CA LYS A 159 -3.88 7.39 -18.09
C LYS A 159 -5.27 7.43 -18.73
N GLU A 160 -5.73 6.32 -19.28
CA GLU A 160 -7.07 6.19 -19.85
C GLU A 160 -8.15 6.36 -18.78
N HIS A 161 -7.90 5.91 -17.55
CA HIS A 161 -8.83 5.99 -16.44
C HIS A 161 -8.58 7.18 -15.48
N TYR A 162 -7.96 8.25 -15.98
CA TYR A 162 -7.74 9.53 -15.27
C TYR A 162 -7.08 9.43 -13.89
N ILE A 163 -6.22 8.44 -13.67
CA ILE A 163 -5.38 8.42 -12.48
C ILE A 163 -4.27 9.44 -12.68
N ARG A 164 -4.31 10.50 -11.89
CA ARG A 164 -3.32 11.57 -11.97
C ARG A 164 -1.95 11.08 -11.54
N GLY A 165 -0.94 11.25 -12.39
CA GLY A 165 0.45 11.01 -12.03
C GLY A 165 1.01 12.13 -11.14
N ILE A 166 2.15 11.87 -10.55
CA ILE A 166 2.93 12.88 -9.85
C ILE A 166 3.72 13.66 -10.90
N LYS A 167 3.54 14.97 -10.94
CA LYS A 167 4.25 15.81 -11.90
C LYS A 167 5.67 16.09 -11.42
N GLU A 168 6.65 15.69 -12.22
CA GLU A 168 8.05 16.04 -12.05
C GLU A 168 8.46 17.28 -12.86
N ALA A 169 9.70 17.71 -12.67
CA ALA A 169 10.30 18.79 -13.45
C ALA A 169 10.24 18.43 -14.96
N GLY A 170 9.63 19.29 -15.75
CA GLY A 170 9.37 19.02 -17.18
C GLY A 170 7.93 18.64 -17.52
N ASN A 171 7.03 18.66 -16.53
CA ASN A 171 5.61 18.33 -16.68
C ASN A 171 5.31 16.89 -17.09
N GLU A 172 6.29 15.98 -16.93
CA GLU A 172 6.08 14.55 -17.09
C GLU A 172 5.32 13.98 -15.90
N GLU A 173 4.33 13.13 -16.18
CA GLU A 173 3.62 12.38 -15.15
C GLU A 173 4.34 11.08 -14.84
N THR A 174 4.65 10.90 -13.57
CA THR A 174 5.30 9.70 -13.05
C THR A 174 4.40 8.98 -12.07
N TYR A 175 4.61 7.68 -11.97
CA TYR A 175 3.88 6.79 -11.07
C TYR A 175 4.84 5.98 -10.22
N HIS A 176 4.37 5.49 -9.09
CA HIS A 176 5.14 4.63 -8.20
C HIS A 176 4.49 3.25 -8.10
N ALA A 177 5.23 2.21 -8.41
CA ALA A 177 4.77 0.84 -8.27
C ALA A 177 5.52 0.14 -7.12
N PHE A 178 4.78 -0.44 -6.19
CA PHE A 178 5.33 -1.17 -5.07
C PHE A 178 5.13 -2.66 -5.26
N LEU A 179 6.23 -3.42 -5.15
CA LEU A 179 6.27 -4.86 -5.32
C LEU A 179 6.88 -5.53 -4.09
N THR A 180 6.51 -6.79 -3.87
CA THR A 180 7.20 -7.64 -2.91
C THR A 180 8.61 -7.99 -3.43
N PRO A 181 9.57 -8.32 -2.55
CA PRO A 181 10.91 -8.76 -2.96
C PRO A 181 10.88 -9.94 -3.93
N THR A 182 9.99 -10.91 -3.71
CA THR A 182 9.84 -12.09 -4.60
C THR A 182 9.30 -11.68 -5.98
N ALA A 183 8.29 -10.81 -6.02
CA ALA A 183 7.74 -10.28 -7.26
C ALA A 183 8.79 -9.49 -8.05
N MET A 184 9.60 -8.67 -7.36
CA MET A 184 10.73 -7.97 -7.98
C MET A 184 11.79 -8.94 -8.51
N GLN A 185 12.09 -10.03 -7.80
CA GLN A 185 12.97 -11.08 -8.27
C GLN A 185 12.44 -11.73 -9.55
N ARG A 186 11.12 -12.01 -9.62
CA ARG A 186 10.49 -12.56 -10.83
C ARG A 186 10.61 -11.59 -12.02
N LEU A 187 10.34 -10.31 -11.78
CA LEU A 187 10.52 -9.28 -12.80
C LEU A 187 11.96 -9.18 -13.29
N LYS A 188 12.94 -9.25 -12.38
CA LYS A 188 14.37 -9.26 -12.76
C LYS A 188 14.77 -10.50 -13.58
N ASN A 189 14.01 -11.58 -13.50
CA ASN A 189 14.22 -12.78 -14.32
C ASN A 189 13.50 -12.72 -15.69
N ASP A 190 12.66 -11.71 -15.91
CA ASP A 190 12.02 -11.50 -17.21
C ASP A 190 13.06 -11.12 -18.27
N THR A 191 13.03 -11.82 -19.40
CA THR A 191 14.00 -11.63 -20.50
C THR A 191 13.87 -10.27 -21.14
N THR A 192 12.66 -9.76 -21.30
CA THR A 192 12.40 -8.43 -21.90
C THR A 192 12.90 -7.33 -20.98
N TYR A 193 12.62 -7.42 -19.68
CA TYR A 193 13.11 -6.48 -18.69
C TYR A 193 14.65 -6.44 -18.67
N MET A 194 15.29 -7.60 -18.63
CA MET A 194 16.75 -7.70 -18.60
C MET A 194 17.40 -7.18 -19.90
N ALA A 195 16.80 -7.45 -21.05
CA ALA A 195 17.28 -6.94 -22.33
C ALA A 195 17.22 -5.41 -22.36
N ASN A 196 16.06 -4.84 -22.03
CA ASN A 196 15.88 -3.38 -21.99
C ASN A 196 16.84 -2.70 -21.02
N LEU A 197 17.03 -3.29 -19.82
CA LEU A 197 17.96 -2.74 -18.83
C LEU A 197 19.43 -2.80 -19.28
N ARG A 198 19.83 -3.84 -20.02
CA ARG A 198 21.17 -3.97 -20.57
C ARG A 198 21.46 -2.96 -21.70
N TYR A 199 20.44 -2.66 -22.51
CA TYR A 199 20.59 -1.74 -23.65
C TYR A 199 20.39 -0.26 -23.26
N SER A 200 19.71 0.03 -22.17
CA SER A 200 19.35 1.40 -21.79
C SER A 200 20.51 2.21 -21.20
N GLN A 201 21.49 1.56 -20.61
CA GLN A 201 22.60 2.24 -19.92
C GLN A 201 23.95 1.54 -20.13
N ALA A 202 25.00 2.35 -20.13
CA ALA A 202 26.38 1.82 -20.13
C ALA A 202 26.65 0.97 -18.87
N ARG A 203 27.59 0.05 -18.96
CA ARG A 203 28.08 -0.73 -17.80
C ARG A 203 28.95 0.15 -16.90
N ASP A 204 28.29 0.97 -16.07
CA ASP A 204 28.95 1.87 -15.13
C ASP A 204 28.31 1.73 -13.74
N ASN A 205 28.93 2.32 -12.72
CA ASN A 205 28.44 2.35 -11.33
C ASN A 205 27.07 2.99 -11.17
N THR A 206 26.56 3.65 -12.19
CA THR A 206 25.22 4.25 -12.23
C THR A 206 24.13 3.31 -12.73
N ASN A 207 24.49 2.16 -13.30
CA ASN A 207 23.50 1.22 -13.84
C ASN A 207 22.79 0.47 -12.70
N PRO A 208 21.45 0.57 -12.58
CA PRO A 208 20.66 -0.07 -11.53
C PRO A 208 20.83 -1.59 -11.45
N LEU A 209 21.22 -2.25 -12.55
CA LEU A 209 21.50 -3.67 -12.59
C LEU A 209 22.65 -4.06 -11.63
N PHE A 210 23.63 -3.18 -11.46
CA PHE A 210 24.81 -3.43 -10.61
C PHE A 210 24.71 -2.75 -9.24
N THR A 211 24.00 -1.64 -9.15
CA THR A 211 23.89 -0.84 -7.91
C THR A 211 22.68 -1.22 -7.06
N GLY A 212 21.71 -1.97 -7.62
CA GLY A 212 20.46 -2.27 -6.93
C GLY A 212 19.56 -1.04 -6.69
N GLY A 213 19.82 0.06 -7.39
CA GLY A 213 19.04 1.30 -7.25
C GLY A 213 17.60 1.16 -7.76
N THR A 214 16.81 2.19 -7.50
CA THR A 214 15.44 2.30 -8.00
C THR A 214 15.42 2.28 -9.51
N VAL A 215 14.60 1.41 -10.10
CA VAL A 215 14.47 1.29 -11.54
C VAL A 215 13.28 2.09 -12.02
N LYS A 216 13.45 2.88 -13.07
CA LYS A 216 12.39 3.61 -13.75
C LYS A 216 12.05 2.89 -15.06
N ILE A 217 10.81 2.44 -15.19
CA ILE A 217 10.26 1.84 -16.40
C ILE A 217 9.22 2.80 -16.97
N ASP A 218 9.47 3.39 -18.13
CA ASP A 218 8.48 4.25 -18.83
C ASP A 218 7.78 5.27 -17.90
N GLY A 219 8.54 5.96 -17.05
CA GLY A 219 7.99 6.93 -16.08
C GLY A 219 7.39 6.30 -14.81
N ILE A 220 7.53 5.00 -14.61
CA ILE A 220 7.10 4.30 -13.39
C ILE A 220 8.34 4.00 -12.54
N TYR A 221 8.34 4.46 -11.30
CA TYR A 221 9.36 4.10 -10.32
C TYR A 221 8.98 2.78 -9.65
N LEU A 222 9.83 1.77 -9.79
CA LEU A 222 9.64 0.48 -9.14
C LEU A 222 10.30 0.47 -7.78
N HIS A 223 9.52 0.18 -6.75
CA HIS A 223 9.96 0.06 -5.37
C HIS A 223 9.81 -1.37 -4.87
N GLU A 224 10.90 -1.93 -4.37
CA GLU A 224 10.89 -3.21 -3.67
C GLU A 224 10.63 -2.96 -2.19
N PHE A 225 9.51 -3.49 -1.66
CA PHE A 225 9.18 -3.30 -0.26
C PHE A 225 8.54 -4.53 0.37
N ARG A 226 9.07 -4.95 1.53
CA ARG A 226 8.66 -6.20 2.20
C ARG A 226 7.24 -6.19 2.76
N HIS A 227 6.64 -5.02 2.98
CA HIS A 227 5.31 -4.88 3.56
C HIS A 227 4.19 -4.78 2.51
N VAL A 228 4.50 -4.88 1.24
CA VAL A 228 3.49 -5.05 0.20
C VAL A 228 2.74 -6.36 0.44
N TYR A 229 1.40 -6.34 0.32
CA TYR A 229 0.56 -7.48 0.65
C TYR A 229 0.83 -8.67 -0.27
N ASN A 230 0.99 -9.84 0.35
CA ASN A 230 1.11 -11.12 -0.34
C ASN A 230 0.50 -12.26 0.50
N THR A 231 0.40 -13.44 -0.08
CA THR A 231 -0.22 -14.60 0.57
C THR A 231 0.78 -15.68 1.01
N SER A 232 2.07 -15.35 1.13
CA SER A 232 3.13 -16.33 1.44
C SER A 232 2.96 -17.03 2.80
N ALA A 233 2.33 -16.38 3.76
CA ALA A 233 2.04 -16.96 5.08
C ALA A 233 0.55 -17.23 5.29
N ALA A 234 -0.28 -17.12 4.26
CA ALA A 234 -1.69 -17.48 4.34
C ALA A 234 -1.84 -19.00 4.48
N SER A 235 -2.64 -19.44 5.45
CA SER A 235 -2.93 -20.84 5.67
C SER A 235 -4.19 -21.23 4.92
N GLY A 236 -4.07 -22.17 3.96
CA GLY A 236 -5.16 -22.95 3.37
C GLY A 236 -6.39 -22.20 2.86
N ALA A 237 -7.28 -22.92 2.24
CA ALA A 237 -8.48 -22.46 1.54
C ALA A 237 -9.60 -21.95 2.49
N ALA A 238 -9.39 -20.90 3.24
CA ALA A 238 -10.47 -20.21 3.93
C ALA A 238 -11.01 -19.07 3.05
N LEU A 239 -12.04 -19.37 2.31
CA LEU A 239 -12.84 -18.38 1.58
C LEU A 239 -13.49 -17.42 2.57
N ILE A 240 -13.08 -16.15 2.56
CA ILE A 240 -13.80 -15.11 3.25
C ILE A 240 -14.82 -14.53 2.27
N THR A 241 -16.06 -14.91 2.49
CA THR A 241 -17.22 -14.32 1.82
C THR A 241 -17.53 -12.96 2.44
N GLY A 242 -17.41 -11.92 1.65
CA GLY A 242 -17.79 -10.57 2.04
C GLY A 242 -16.76 -9.55 1.58
N GLY A 243 -16.90 -9.02 0.39
CA GLY A 243 -16.33 -7.76 -0.14
C GLY A 243 -14.84 -7.46 0.08
N GLY A 244 -14.14 -8.27 0.85
CA GLY A 244 -12.76 -8.06 1.24
C GLY A 244 -11.76 -8.88 0.43
N VAL A 245 -10.50 -8.53 0.59
CA VAL A 245 -9.38 -9.28 0.03
C VAL A 245 -9.32 -10.67 0.67
N ILE A 246 -9.23 -11.71 -0.15
CA ILE A 246 -9.17 -13.11 0.29
C ILE A 246 -7.83 -13.36 0.99
N HIS A 247 -7.87 -13.82 2.22
CA HIS A 247 -6.69 -14.10 3.06
C HIS A 247 -6.20 -15.56 2.97
N SER A 248 -6.67 -16.27 1.97
CA SER A 248 -6.14 -17.58 1.57
C SER A 248 -5.12 -17.41 0.46
N LYS A 249 -4.40 -18.48 0.13
CA LYS A 249 -3.69 -18.54 -1.14
C LYS A 249 -4.66 -18.33 -2.30
N TRP A 250 -4.16 -17.82 -3.41
CA TRP A 250 -4.97 -17.45 -4.55
C TRP A 250 -5.09 -18.59 -5.56
N GLY A 251 -5.75 -18.32 -6.69
CA GLY A 251 -6.04 -19.33 -7.70
C GLY A 251 -7.33 -20.10 -7.41
N GLY A 252 -7.86 -20.76 -8.42
CA GLY A 252 -9.09 -21.54 -8.31
C GLY A 252 -8.98 -22.70 -7.32
N ALA A 253 -7.80 -23.28 -7.15
CA ALA A 253 -7.50 -24.34 -6.20
C ALA A 253 -7.10 -23.82 -4.80
N GLY A 254 -6.82 -22.51 -4.65
CA GLY A 254 -6.36 -21.92 -3.39
C GLY A 254 -4.95 -22.34 -2.99
N ASP A 255 -4.09 -22.62 -3.95
CA ASP A 255 -2.71 -23.09 -3.77
C ASP A 255 -1.64 -22.11 -4.30
N THR A 256 -2.05 -21.13 -5.07
CA THR A 256 -1.14 -20.16 -5.70
C THR A 256 -0.76 -19.04 -4.72
N GLU A 257 0.53 -18.84 -4.52
CA GLU A 257 1.02 -17.66 -3.82
C GLU A 257 0.88 -16.44 -4.70
N GLY A 258 0.15 -15.44 -4.19
CA GLY A 258 -0.10 -14.22 -4.92
C GLY A 258 0.43 -12.99 -4.21
N CYS A 259 0.66 -11.94 -4.96
CA CYS A 259 0.99 -10.63 -4.44
C CYS A 259 0.14 -9.54 -5.11
N GLN A 260 -0.05 -8.45 -4.38
CA GLN A 260 -0.66 -7.25 -4.92
C GLN A 260 0.44 -6.31 -5.37
N VAL A 261 0.47 -5.98 -6.63
CA VAL A 261 1.27 -4.86 -7.13
C VAL A 261 0.44 -3.60 -6.96
N LEU A 262 0.91 -2.69 -6.10
CA LEU A 262 0.26 -1.41 -5.86
C LEU A 262 0.85 -0.38 -6.80
N PHE A 263 0.03 0.09 -7.72
CA PHE A 263 0.39 1.15 -8.66
C PHE A 263 -0.25 2.45 -8.19
N CYS A 264 0.59 3.38 -7.73
CA CYS A 264 0.19 4.60 -7.06
C CYS A 264 0.50 5.83 -7.91
N GLY A 265 -0.51 6.67 -8.09
CA GLY A 265 -0.39 8.01 -8.61
C GLY A 265 -0.43 9.06 -7.49
N ALA A 266 -0.83 10.27 -7.82
CA ALA A 266 -1.04 11.35 -6.87
C ALA A 266 -2.22 11.03 -5.93
N GLN A 267 -2.12 11.45 -4.67
CA GLN A 267 -3.16 11.28 -3.64
C GLN A 267 -3.57 9.80 -3.40
N ALA A 268 -2.62 8.90 -3.44
CA ALA A 268 -2.86 7.46 -3.22
C ALA A 268 -3.26 7.13 -1.78
N LEU A 269 -2.71 7.82 -0.79
CA LEU A 269 -2.94 7.61 0.62
C LEU A 269 -3.19 8.95 1.33
N GLY A 270 -4.27 9.04 2.09
CA GLY A 270 -4.49 10.08 3.08
C GLY A 270 -3.89 9.67 4.40
N PHE A 271 -3.00 10.49 4.94
CA PHE A 271 -2.34 10.25 6.23
C PHE A 271 -2.59 11.44 7.15
N ALA A 272 -3.27 11.18 8.28
CA ALA A 272 -3.43 12.14 9.34
C ALA A 272 -2.37 11.88 10.40
N ASP A 273 -1.48 12.84 10.61
CA ASP A 273 -0.39 12.79 11.59
C ASP A 273 -0.61 13.88 12.64
N ILE A 274 -0.87 13.48 13.89
CA ILE A 274 -1.10 14.41 14.98
C ILE A 274 0.10 14.43 15.92
N GLY A 275 1.07 15.24 15.54
CA GLY A 275 2.23 15.55 16.36
C GLY A 275 3.32 14.47 16.40
N ALA A 276 4.38 14.78 17.12
CA ALA A 276 5.51 13.87 17.31
C ALA A 276 5.12 12.68 18.19
N PRO A 277 5.78 11.52 18.04
CA PRO A 277 5.59 10.39 18.96
C PRO A 277 5.86 10.81 20.41
N THR A 278 4.97 10.40 21.31
CA THR A 278 5.12 10.62 22.74
C THR A 278 6.04 9.56 23.34
N TRP A 279 6.92 9.96 24.24
CA TRP A 279 7.79 9.07 24.99
C TRP A 279 7.50 9.26 26.46
N VAL A 280 7.15 8.17 27.17
CA VAL A 280 6.84 8.21 28.58
C VAL A 280 7.62 7.12 29.28
N GLU A 281 8.37 7.52 30.34
CA GLU A 281 9.06 6.61 31.21
C GLU A 281 8.26 6.46 32.51
N LYS A 282 8.14 5.24 32.99
CA LYS A 282 7.49 4.90 34.26
C LYS A 282 8.26 3.83 34.97
N GLU A 283 8.38 3.97 36.27
CA GLU A 283 9.02 3.00 37.15
C GLU A 283 7.95 2.19 37.89
N PHE A 284 8.14 0.89 37.93
CA PHE A 284 7.30 -0.06 38.64
C PHE A 284 8.08 -0.74 39.74
N ASP A 285 7.37 -1.35 40.68
CA ASP A 285 7.94 -2.15 41.76
C ASP A 285 9.05 -1.39 42.53
N TYR A 286 8.68 -0.24 43.13
CA TYR A 286 9.58 0.62 43.89
C TYR A 286 10.88 0.95 43.14
N GLU A 287 10.75 1.37 41.88
CA GLU A 287 11.87 1.72 40.99
C GLU A 287 12.74 0.53 40.55
N ASN A 288 12.36 -0.71 40.86
CA ASN A 288 13.09 -1.89 40.45
C ASN A 288 12.93 -2.22 38.96
N GLN A 289 11.79 -1.87 38.35
CA GLN A 289 11.46 -2.20 36.97
C GLN A 289 11.16 -0.95 36.15
N PRO A 290 12.17 -0.33 35.54
CA PRO A 290 11.93 0.77 34.60
C PRO A 290 11.19 0.29 33.32
N SER A 291 10.29 1.12 32.84
CA SER A 291 9.54 0.88 31.60
C SER A 291 9.54 2.14 30.75
N ILE A 292 9.64 1.95 29.44
CA ILE A 292 9.58 3.02 28.45
C ILE A 292 8.43 2.69 27.48
N SER A 293 7.59 3.67 27.22
CA SER A 293 6.52 3.56 26.24
C SER A 293 6.64 4.61 25.16
N THR A 294 6.22 4.25 23.94
CA THR A 294 6.02 5.18 22.84
C THR A 294 4.58 5.09 22.36
N GLY A 295 4.07 6.20 21.87
CA GLY A 295 2.75 6.27 21.28
C GLY A 295 2.62 7.38 20.25
N LYS A 296 1.74 7.19 19.29
CA LYS A 296 1.44 8.18 18.27
C LYS A 296 -0.04 8.17 17.95
N ILE A 297 -0.62 9.35 17.73
CA ILE A 297 -1.98 9.52 17.23
C ILE A 297 -1.89 9.70 15.73
N LEU A 298 -2.61 8.87 14.99
CA LEU A 298 -2.57 8.86 13.53
C LEU A 298 -3.87 8.32 12.95
N GLY A 299 -4.06 8.54 11.65
CA GLY A 299 -5.12 7.95 10.86
C GLY A 299 -4.68 7.71 9.43
N MET A 300 -5.21 6.69 8.79
CA MET A 300 -4.89 6.36 7.41
C MET A 300 -6.16 6.04 6.63
N LEU A 301 -6.24 6.54 5.41
CA LEU A 301 -7.37 6.33 4.53
C LEU A 301 -6.89 6.25 3.09
N LYS A 302 -7.45 5.32 2.32
CA LYS A 302 -7.34 5.30 0.87
C LYS A 302 -8.43 6.23 0.30
N PRO A 303 -8.08 7.36 -0.35
CA PRO A 303 -9.04 8.31 -0.86
C PRO A 303 -9.93 7.69 -1.93
N ARG A 304 -11.24 7.94 -1.82
CA ARG A 304 -12.25 7.50 -2.75
C ARG A 304 -13.15 8.67 -3.12
N PHE A 305 -13.31 8.90 -4.40
CA PHE A 305 -14.18 9.96 -4.92
C PHE A 305 -15.07 9.42 -6.03
N GLY A 306 -16.08 10.18 -6.41
CA GLY A 306 -16.90 9.84 -7.56
C GLY A 306 -16.07 9.68 -8.83
N SER A 307 -16.45 8.75 -9.68
CA SER A 307 -15.77 8.53 -10.95
C SER A 307 -15.84 9.77 -11.82
N ILE A 308 -14.71 10.17 -12.40
CA ILE A 308 -14.65 11.25 -13.39
C ILE A 308 -15.25 10.78 -14.73
N TYR A 309 -15.16 9.48 -15.03
CA TYR A 309 -15.71 8.87 -16.24
C TYR A 309 -17.22 8.77 -16.26
N GLU A 310 -17.79 8.41 -15.11
CA GLU A 310 -19.22 8.19 -14.93
C GLU A 310 -19.70 8.99 -13.74
N PRO A 311 -19.85 10.31 -13.88
CA PRO A 311 -20.27 11.17 -12.78
C PRO A 311 -21.58 10.69 -12.17
N GLY A 312 -21.60 10.48 -10.86
CA GLY A 312 -22.79 10.11 -10.10
C GLY A 312 -23.10 8.61 -10.01
N THR A 313 -22.36 7.73 -10.66
CA THR A 313 -22.67 6.28 -10.67
C THR A 313 -21.82 5.44 -9.71
N SER A 314 -20.56 5.77 -9.50
CA SER A 314 -19.69 4.96 -8.65
C SER A 314 -18.61 5.79 -7.94
N VAL A 315 -18.24 5.33 -6.75
CA VAL A 315 -17.09 5.84 -6.01
C VAL A 315 -15.90 4.94 -6.34
N GLU A 316 -14.80 5.54 -6.77
CA GLU A 316 -13.57 4.84 -7.16
C GLU A 316 -12.38 5.22 -6.28
N ASP A 317 -11.43 4.31 -6.16
CA ASP A 317 -10.13 4.60 -5.54
C ASP A 317 -9.41 5.65 -6.40
N PHE A 318 -9.06 6.79 -5.82
CA PHE A 318 -8.64 7.95 -6.60
C PHE A 318 -7.24 7.80 -7.21
N GLY A 319 -6.27 7.39 -6.41
CA GLY A 319 -4.86 7.38 -6.81
C GLY A 319 -4.19 6.01 -6.80
N VAL A 320 -4.95 4.91 -6.67
CA VAL A 320 -4.38 3.56 -6.53
C VAL A 320 -5.02 2.57 -7.46
N ILE A 321 -4.20 1.82 -8.18
CA ILE A 321 -4.60 0.57 -8.85
C ILE A 321 -3.97 -0.58 -8.09
N THR A 322 -4.76 -1.61 -7.82
CA THR A 322 -4.29 -2.87 -7.26
C THR A 322 -4.28 -3.93 -8.35
N CYS A 323 -3.11 -4.42 -8.72
CA CYS A 323 -2.97 -5.49 -9.69
C CYS A 323 -2.61 -6.80 -8.99
N TYR A 324 -3.40 -7.84 -9.22
CA TYR A 324 -3.18 -9.19 -8.71
C TYR A 324 -2.33 -9.99 -9.68
N CYS A 325 -1.27 -10.60 -9.16
CA CYS A 325 -0.41 -11.50 -9.91
C CYS A 325 0.12 -12.63 -9.02
N ALA A 326 0.65 -13.70 -9.60
CA ALA A 326 1.39 -14.72 -8.89
C ALA A 326 2.72 -14.18 -8.37
N GLN A 327 3.23 -14.80 -7.29
CA GLN A 327 4.51 -14.43 -6.67
C GLN A 327 5.60 -15.47 -6.92
#